data_2c84967017aca6fcd4dd00eadc12e72a
#
_entry.id   2c84967017aca6fcd4dd00eadc12e72a
#
_cell.length_a   1.000
_cell.length_b   1.000
_cell.length_c   1.000
_cell.angle_alpha   90.00
_cell.angle_beta   90.00
_cell.angle_gamma   90.00
#
_symmetry.space_group_name_H-M   'P 1'
#
loop_
_entity.id
_entity.type
_entity.pdbx_description
1 polymer ?
#
loop_
_entity_poly.entity_id
_entity_poly.type
_entity_poly.pdbx_seq_one_letter_code
_entity_poly.pdbx_strand_id
1 'polypeptide(L)'
;METNDHVLIVDDDRGIRELLAEYLEKNGMRVSLAANGRQMRAVLDQQGAPDLVVLDLMLPGEDGLVLCRELRSGKFRDVPVLMLTARNEEADRILGLEMGADDYLPKPFAVRELLARIKSVLRRTRMLPPGMEVSESSQMLAFGDWRLDTTARHLLDTEGTMVSLSGAEYRLLRVFLDNAQRVLTRDQLLNLTQGRQADAFDRSIDLLVSRLRQRLRDTAREPRYIKTLRSEGYVFSAEVTPIESPR
;
A
#
# COMPACT_ATOMS: atom_id res chain seq x y z
N MET A 1 -5.52 3.36 -23.87
CA MET A 1 -4.24 4.06 -23.73
C MET A 1 -3.33 3.16 -22.92
N GLU A 2 -2.25 2.65 -23.53
CA GLU A 2 -1.22 1.93 -22.78
C GLU A 2 -0.57 2.95 -21.84
N THR A 3 -0.82 2.83 -20.56
CA THR A 3 -0.14 3.63 -19.54
C THR A 3 1.28 3.09 -19.45
N ASN A 4 2.25 3.90 -19.84
CA ASN A 4 3.68 3.58 -19.75
C ASN A 4 4.11 3.71 -18.29
N ASP A 5 3.73 2.72 -17.48
CA ASP A 5 3.93 2.70 -16.03
C ASP A 5 5.42 2.76 -15.69
N HIS A 6 5.82 3.70 -14.86
CA HIS A 6 7.18 3.88 -14.43
C HIS A 6 7.49 3.05 -13.18
N VAL A 7 8.38 2.07 -13.31
CA VAL A 7 8.85 1.21 -12.21
C VAL A 7 10.31 1.54 -11.88
N LEU A 8 10.59 1.86 -10.62
CA LEU A 8 11.95 2.00 -10.12
C LEU A 8 12.38 0.69 -9.46
N ILE A 9 13.46 0.07 -9.95
CA ILE A 9 14.03 -1.16 -9.40
C ILE A 9 15.26 -0.80 -8.58
N VAL A 10 15.28 -1.22 -7.31
CA VAL A 10 16.37 -1.02 -6.36
C VAL A 10 16.85 -2.38 -5.88
N ASP A 11 17.99 -2.84 -6.37
CA ASP A 11 18.62 -4.13 -6.06
C ASP A 11 20.13 -3.96 -6.30
N ASP A 12 21.00 -4.54 -5.49
CA ASP A 12 22.45 -4.41 -5.66
C ASP A 12 23.01 -5.35 -6.73
N ASP A 13 22.31 -6.46 -7.04
CA ASP A 13 22.68 -7.38 -8.09
C ASP A 13 22.38 -6.78 -9.47
N ARG A 14 23.46 -6.50 -10.22
CA ARG A 14 23.37 -5.95 -11.56
C ARG A 14 22.61 -6.86 -12.53
N GLY A 15 22.84 -8.18 -12.44
CA GLY A 15 22.20 -9.15 -13.33
C GLY A 15 20.69 -9.21 -13.10
N ILE A 16 20.25 -9.14 -11.84
CA ILE A 16 18.83 -9.08 -11.48
C ILE A 16 18.22 -7.78 -12.04
N ARG A 17 18.87 -6.64 -11.81
CA ARG A 17 18.35 -5.34 -12.32
C ARG A 17 18.18 -5.35 -13.83
N GLU A 18 19.21 -5.80 -14.58
CA GLU A 18 19.17 -5.83 -16.06
C GLU A 18 18.11 -6.81 -16.57
N LEU A 19 18.01 -8.01 -15.98
CA LEU A 19 16.99 -9.00 -16.34
C LEU A 19 15.57 -8.44 -16.12
N LEU A 20 15.33 -7.82 -14.97
CA LEU A 20 14.03 -7.27 -14.63
C LEU A 20 13.68 -6.09 -15.54
N ALA A 21 14.64 -5.20 -15.81
CA ALA A 21 14.44 -4.06 -16.72
C ALA A 21 14.02 -4.54 -18.10
N GLU A 22 14.82 -5.43 -18.73
CA GLU A 22 14.52 -5.96 -20.05
C GLU A 22 13.12 -6.60 -20.13
N TYR A 23 12.76 -7.37 -19.10
CA TYR A 23 11.46 -8.04 -19.08
C TYR A 23 10.29 -7.07 -18.89
N LEU A 24 10.42 -6.08 -18.01
CA LEU A 24 9.37 -5.09 -17.76
C LEU A 24 9.19 -4.14 -18.94
N GLU A 25 10.29 -3.70 -19.59
CA GLU A 25 10.27 -2.87 -20.78
C GLU A 25 9.60 -3.59 -21.97
N LYS A 26 9.89 -4.87 -22.18
CA LYS A 26 9.19 -5.71 -23.15
C LYS A 26 7.69 -5.83 -22.89
N ASN A 27 7.26 -5.58 -21.65
CA ASN A 27 5.85 -5.58 -21.28
C ASN A 27 5.24 -4.16 -21.18
N GLY A 28 5.88 -3.15 -21.81
CA GLY A 28 5.35 -1.80 -21.96
C GLY A 28 5.51 -0.89 -20.75
N MET A 29 6.44 -1.19 -19.83
CA MET A 29 6.74 -0.35 -18.67
C MET A 29 8.00 0.50 -18.94
N ARG A 30 8.06 1.67 -18.35
CA ARG A 30 9.29 2.46 -18.25
C ARG A 30 10.02 2.04 -16.99
N VAL A 31 11.33 1.80 -17.07
CA VAL A 31 12.11 1.31 -15.94
C VAL A 31 13.24 2.27 -15.60
N SER A 32 13.46 2.53 -14.32
CA SER A 32 14.66 3.17 -13.78
C SER A 32 15.36 2.21 -12.83
N LEU A 33 16.68 2.26 -12.78
CA LEU A 33 17.51 1.35 -12.00
C LEU A 33 18.30 2.09 -10.94
N ALA A 34 18.41 1.50 -9.76
CA ALA A 34 19.26 1.95 -8.68
C ALA A 34 19.95 0.74 -8.01
N ALA A 35 21.23 0.85 -7.72
CA ALA A 35 21.99 -0.20 -7.09
C ALA A 35 22.02 -0.08 -5.55
N ASN A 36 21.53 1.01 -4.99
CA ASN A 36 21.53 1.29 -3.55
C ASN A 36 20.63 2.49 -3.23
N GLY A 37 20.43 2.82 -1.94
CA GLY A 37 19.58 3.90 -1.49
C GLY A 37 20.01 5.28 -2.00
N ARG A 38 21.32 5.55 -2.14
CA ARG A 38 21.79 6.81 -2.70
C ARG A 38 21.35 7.02 -4.14
N GLN A 39 21.46 5.98 -4.98
CA GLN A 39 21.01 6.04 -6.37
C GLN A 39 19.48 6.12 -6.43
N MET A 40 18.77 5.40 -5.58
CA MET A 40 17.31 5.51 -5.45
C MET A 40 16.88 6.96 -5.21
N ARG A 41 17.46 7.64 -4.21
CA ARG A 41 17.17 9.05 -3.92
C ARG A 41 17.48 9.95 -5.11
N ALA A 42 18.61 9.75 -5.77
CA ALA A 42 18.99 10.53 -6.94
C ALA A 42 17.97 10.37 -8.10
N VAL A 43 17.50 9.15 -8.36
CA VAL A 43 16.45 8.90 -9.36
C VAL A 43 15.14 9.60 -8.99
N LEU A 44 14.72 9.49 -7.73
CA LEU A 44 13.50 10.12 -7.23
C LEU A 44 13.56 11.66 -7.32
N ASP A 45 14.71 12.24 -7.04
CA ASP A 45 14.91 13.70 -7.11
C ASP A 45 14.93 14.22 -8.55
N GLN A 46 15.51 13.46 -9.49
CA GLN A 46 15.66 13.86 -10.87
C GLN A 46 14.42 13.57 -11.72
N GLN A 47 13.76 12.45 -11.51
CA GLN A 47 12.66 11.96 -12.35
C GLN A 47 11.28 12.08 -11.70
N GLY A 48 11.22 12.42 -10.41
CA GLY A 48 9.98 12.48 -9.65
C GLY A 48 9.48 11.11 -9.18
N ALA A 49 8.20 11.04 -8.81
CA ALA A 49 7.57 9.84 -8.28
C ALA A 49 7.40 8.78 -9.39
N PRO A 50 7.94 7.55 -9.21
CA PRO A 50 7.54 6.41 -10.03
C PRO A 50 6.13 5.94 -9.68
N ASP A 51 5.52 5.15 -10.55
CA ASP A 51 4.24 4.50 -10.26
C ASP A 51 4.38 3.35 -9.27
N LEU A 52 5.58 2.74 -9.16
CA LEU A 52 5.88 1.67 -8.20
C LEU A 52 7.40 1.56 -7.99
N VAL A 53 7.81 1.24 -6.76
CA VAL A 53 9.18 0.86 -6.42
C VAL A 53 9.25 -0.64 -6.14
N VAL A 54 10.15 -1.35 -6.84
CA VAL A 54 10.60 -2.70 -6.48
C VAL A 54 11.86 -2.53 -5.66
N LEU A 55 11.85 -2.99 -4.42
CA LEU A 55 12.91 -2.72 -3.44
C LEU A 55 13.45 -4.01 -2.82
N ASP A 56 14.72 -4.29 -3.02
CA ASP A 56 15.38 -5.37 -2.29
C ASP A 56 15.56 -4.99 -0.81
N LEU A 57 15.31 -5.96 0.07
CA LEU A 57 15.59 -5.84 1.49
C LEU A 57 17.08 -5.84 1.79
N MET A 58 17.83 -6.71 1.12
CA MET A 58 19.23 -6.98 1.42
C MET A 58 20.16 -6.12 0.56
N LEU A 59 20.19 -4.82 0.81
CA LEU A 59 21.10 -3.91 0.11
C LEU A 59 22.38 -3.71 0.92
N PRO A 60 23.56 -3.71 0.29
CA PRO A 60 24.82 -3.46 1.01
C PRO A 60 24.87 -2.02 1.53
N GLY A 61 25.17 -1.91 2.81
CA GLY A 61 25.38 -0.63 3.52
C GLY A 61 24.12 0.08 4.00
N GLU A 62 22.93 -0.24 3.49
CA GLU A 62 21.68 0.35 3.93
C GLU A 62 20.51 -0.62 3.75
N ASP A 63 19.81 -0.92 4.84
CA ASP A 63 18.69 -1.86 4.85
C ASP A 63 17.51 -1.33 4.02
N GLY A 64 16.94 -2.18 3.15
CA GLY A 64 15.76 -1.84 2.36
C GLY A 64 14.54 -1.46 3.21
N LEU A 65 14.44 -1.96 4.44
CA LEU A 65 13.41 -1.54 5.41
C LEU A 65 13.57 -0.06 5.80
N VAL A 66 14.80 0.39 5.98
CA VAL A 66 15.10 1.81 6.29
C VAL A 66 14.67 2.69 5.11
N LEU A 67 15.01 2.28 3.89
CA LEU A 67 14.61 2.98 2.67
C LEU A 67 13.08 3.03 2.49
N CYS A 68 12.39 1.93 2.78
CA CYS A 68 10.94 1.90 2.74
C CYS A 68 10.33 2.88 3.75
N ARG A 69 10.84 2.90 4.98
CA ARG A 69 10.39 3.85 6.01
C ARG A 69 10.64 5.30 5.59
N GLU A 70 11.78 5.58 4.98
CA GLU A 70 12.11 6.91 4.45
C GLU A 70 11.11 7.32 3.36
N LEU A 71 10.83 6.43 2.40
CA LEU A 71 9.79 6.69 1.39
C LEU A 71 8.44 7.02 2.04
N ARG A 72 8.04 6.26 3.07
CA ARG A 72 6.76 6.44 3.77
C ARG A 72 6.68 7.72 4.61
N SER A 73 7.80 8.26 5.04
CA SER A 73 7.85 9.53 5.80
C SER A 73 8.06 10.77 4.93
N GLY A 74 8.47 10.59 3.66
CA GLY A 74 8.83 11.66 2.74
C GLY A 74 7.73 12.07 1.75
N LYS A 75 8.11 12.86 0.76
CA LYS A 75 7.22 13.33 -0.34
C LYS A 75 6.72 12.21 -1.24
N PHE A 76 7.37 11.04 -1.24
CA PHE A 76 7.03 9.87 -2.05
C PHE A 76 6.26 8.80 -1.27
N ARG A 77 5.66 9.16 -0.15
CA ARG A 77 4.97 8.25 0.77
C ARG A 77 3.82 7.44 0.16
N ASP A 78 3.21 7.97 -0.90
CA ASP A 78 2.06 7.35 -1.59
C ASP A 78 2.49 6.40 -2.72
N VAL A 79 3.78 6.38 -3.06
CA VAL A 79 4.33 5.47 -4.09
C VAL A 79 4.28 4.04 -3.58
N PRO A 80 3.63 3.10 -4.29
CA PRO A 80 3.59 1.71 -3.90
C PRO A 80 4.97 1.08 -3.86
N VAL A 81 5.22 0.23 -2.87
CA VAL A 81 6.49 -0.51 -2.71
C VAL A 81 6.21 -2.01 -2.72
N LEU A 82 6.82 -2.72 -3.68
CA LEU A 82 6.90 -4.17 -3.73
C LEU A 82 8.28 -4.59 -3.22
N MET A 83 8.33 -5.28 -2.07
CA MET A 83 9.60 -5.74 -1.51
C MET A 83 10.04 -7.08 -2.05
N LEU A 84 11.33 -7.21 -2.36
CA LEU A 84 12.00 -8.47 -2.62
C LEU A 84 12.66 -8.95 -1.33
N THR A 85 12.39 -10.20 -0.90
CA THR A 85 12.87 -10.74 0.38
C THR A 85 13.64 -12.05 0.18
N ALA A 86 14.59 -12.36 1.05
CA ALA A 86 15.17 -13.70 1.12
C ALA A 86 14.13 -14.71 1.65
N ARG A 87 14.21 -15.96 1.20
CA ARG A 87 13.15 -17.01 1.31
C ARG A 87 12.78 -17.45 2.75
N ASN A 88 13.49 -17.08 3.80
CA ASN A 88 13.49 -17.85 5.05
C ASN A 88 13.03 -17.15 6.32
N GLU A 89 12.54 -15.91 6.28
CA GLU A 89 12.11 -15.27 7.53
C GLU A 89 10.69 -14.74 7.42
N GLU A 90 9.74 -15.47 7.99
CA GLU A 90 8.38 -14.98 8.28
C GLU A 90 8.46 -13.62 9.03
N ALA A 91 9.52 -13.43 9.81
CA ALA A 91 9.86 -12.20 10.47
C ALA A 91 10.15 -11.05 9.50
N ASP A 92 10.90 -11.27 8.41
CA ASP A 92 11.21 -10.23 7.42
C ASP A 92 9.97 -9.84 6.61
N ARG A 93 9.09 -10.80 6.32
CA ARG A 93 7.80 -10.53 5.67
C ARG A 93 6.90 -9.68 6.56
N ILE A 94 6.80 -10.03 7.84
CA ILE A 94 6.05 -9.28 8.84
C ILE A 94 6.64 -7.88 8.97
N LEU A 95 7.96 -7.77 9.12
CA LEU A 95 8.65 -6.50 9.28
C LEU A 95 8.55 -5.61 8.03
N GLY A 96 8.66 -6.19 6.82
CA GLY A 96 8.47 -5.45 5.56
C GLY A 96 7.06 -4.87 5.43
N LEU A 97 6.06 -5.66 5.80
CA LEU A 97 4.68 -5.19 5.89
C LEU A 97 4.50 -4.16 7.01
N GLU A 98 5.13 -4.30 8.16
CA GLU A 98 5.15 -3.29 9.24
C GLU A 98 5.77 -1.97 8.80
N MET A 99 6.75 -1.99 7.91
CA MET A 99 7.42 -0.79 7.41
C MET A 99 6.72 -0.10 6.24
N GLY A 100 5.58 -0.61 5.76
CA GLY A 100 4.75 0.09 4.77
C GLY A 100 4.81 -0.46 3.34
N ALA A 101 5.38 -1.63 3.10
CA ALA A 101 5.29 -2.29 1.80
C ALA A 101 3.83 -2.61 1.43
N ASP A 102 3.52 -2.52 0.13
CA ASP A 102 2.18 -2.83 -0.40
C ASP A 102 2.05 -4.28 -0.84
N ASP A 103 3.17 -4.93 -1.14
CA ASP A 103 3.28 -6.37 -1.43
C ASP A 103 4.73 -6.81 -1.23
N TYR A 104 4.97 -8.12 -1.22
CA TYR A 104 6.31 -8.70 -1.12
C TYR A 104 6.43 -9.91 -2.05
N LEU A 105 7.67 -10.24 -2.45
CA LEU A 105 7.99 -11.37 -3.29
C LEU A 105 9.27 -12.05 -2.80
N PRO A 106 9.20 -13.32 -2.33
CA PRO A 106 10.38 -14.04 -1.87
C PRO A 106 11.33 -14.39 -3.02
N LYS A 107 12.63 -14.23 -2.83
CA LYS A 107 13.68 -14.76 -3.70
C LYS A 107 13.93 -16.25 -3.37
N PRO A 108 14.13 -17.14 -4.36
CA PRO A 108 14.08 -16.89 -5.81
C PRO A 108 12.64 -16.83 -6.33
N PHE A 109 12.38 -15.97 -7.30
CA PHE A 109 11.07 -15.78 -7.92
C PHE A 109 11.13 -15.89 -9.45
N ALA A 110 9.99 -16.20 -10.06
CA ALA A 110 9.84 -16.09 -11.50
C ALA A 110 9.57 -14.64 -11.91
N VAL A 111 10.25 -14.14 -12.95
CA VAL A 111 10.06 -12.74 -13.44
C VAL A 111 8.60 -12.48 -13.84
N ARG A 112 7.91 -13.53 -14.31
CA ARG A 112 6.47 -13.47 -14.63
C ARG A 112 5.60 -13.23 -13.38
N GLU A 113 5.99 -13.79 -12.23
CA GLU A 113 5.29 -13.54 -10.97
C GLU A 113 5.47 -12.10 -10.52
N LEU A 114 6.72 -11.58 -10.59
CA LEU A 114 6.97 -10.16 -10.30
C LEU A 114 6.09 -9.25 -11.15
N LEU A 115 6.03 -9.45 -12.46
CA LEU A 115 5.18 -8.66 -13.35
C LEU A 115 3.70 -8.74 -12.96
N ALA A 116 3.20 -9.93 -12.62
CA ALA A 116 1.82 -10.12 -12.19
C ALA A 116 1.52 -9.34 -10.90
N ARG A 117 2.45 -9.35 -9.94
CA ARG A 117 2.35 -8.59 -8.69
C ARG A 117 2.41 -7.08 -8.93
N ILE A 118 3.36 -6.60 -9.74
CA ILE A 118 3.44 -5.19 -10.14
C ILE A 118 2.11 -4.73 -10.74
N LYS A 119 1.59 -5.45 -11.75
CA LYS A 119 0.28 -5.12 -12.36
C LYS A 119 -0.86 -5.17 -11.36
N SER A 120 -0.85 -6.11 -10.42
CA SER A 120 -1.85 -6.20 -9.36
C SER A 120 -1.79 -5.01 -8.41
N VAL A 121 -0.58 -4.60 -7.97
CA VAL A 121 -0.39 -3.42 -7.11
C VAL A 121 -0.82 -2.16 -7.84
N LEU A 122 -0.35 -1.91 -9.06
CA LEU A 122 -0.71 -0.74 -9.87
C LEU A 122 -2.22 -0.66 -10.13
N ARG A 123 -2.85 -1.77 -10.47
CA ARG A 123 -4.31 -1.81 -10.61
C ARG A 123 -5.01 -1.43 -9.32
N ARG A 124 -4.57 -1.99 -8.18
CA ARG A 124 -5.14 -1.69 -6.86
C ARG A 124 -4.98 -0.23 -6.45
N THR A 125 -3.88 0.41 -6.81
CA THR A 125 -3.66 1.84 -6.51
C THR A 125 -4.50 2.77 -7.38
N ARG A 126 -4.92 2.32 -8.57
CA ARG A 126 -5.70 3.10 -9.54
C ARG A 126 -7.19 2.82 -9.52
N MET A 127 -7.59 1.60 -9.14
CA MET A 127 -9.00 1.20 -9.13
C MET A 127 -9.64 1.46 -7.77
N LEU A 128 -10.85 1.98 -7.81
CA LEU A 128 -11.80 1.88 -6.71
C LEU A 128 -12.23 0.41 -6.55
N PRO A 129 -12.63 -0.05 -5.35
CA PRO A 129 -13.19 -1.38 -5.16
C PRO A 129 -14.30 -1.69 -6.17
N PRO A 130 -14.44 -2.95 -6.64
CA PRO A 130 -15.50 -3.34 -7.58
C PRO A 130 -16.87 -3.00 -7.00
N GLY A 131 -17.67 -2.24 -7.74
CA GLY A 131 -19.02 -1.81 -7.35
C GLY A 131 -19.15 -0.34 -6.96
N MET A 132 -18.06 0.43 -6.95
CA MET A 132 -18.11 1.88 -6.82
C MET A 132 -18.18 2.54 -8.19
N GLU A 133 -19.35 3.05 -8.56
CA GLU A 133 -19.47 4.02 -9.63
C GLU A 133 -18.75 5.32 -9.17
N VAL A 134 -17.89 5.86 -10.05
CA VAL A 134 -17.31 7.18 -9.87
C VAL A 134 -18.45 8.19 -10.01
N SER A 135 -19.06 8.58 -8.90
CA SER A 135 -19.83 9.81 -8.88
C SER A 135 -18.86 10.96 -9.11
N GLU A 136 -19.07 11.77 -10.13
CA GLU A 136 -18.21 12.90 -10.54
C GLU A 136 -18.10 14.02 -9.49
N SER A 137 -18.74 13.88 -8.34
CA SER A 137 -18.60 14.80 -7.21
C SER A 137 -17.54 14.27 -6.25
N SER A 138 -16.55 15.11 -5.96
CA SER A 138 -15.57 14.94 -4.87
C SER A 138 -16.33 14.61 -3.59
N GLN A 139 -16.37 13.32 -3.20
CA GLN A 139 -17.10 12.92 -2.00
C GLN A 139 -16.15 12.91 -0.81
N MET A 140 -16.45 13.73 0.16
CA MET A 140 -15.87 13.65 1.48
C MET A 140 -16.71 12.69 2.33
N LEU A 141 -16.07 11.78 3.06
CA LEU A 141 -16.74 10.92 4.04
C LEU A 141 -16.33 11.36 5.44
N ALA A 142 -17.29 11.71 6.28
CA ALA A 142 -17.05 12.04 7.68
C ALA A 142 -17.32 10.81 8.58
N PHE A 143 -16.45 10.60 9.55
CA PHE A 143 -16.63 9.61 10.60
C PHE A 143 -15.87 10.00 11.87
N GLY A 144 -16.57 10.16 12.96
CA GLY A 144 -15.99 10.65 14.21
C GLY A 144 -15.25 11.98 14.02
N ASP A 145 -13.97 12.00 14.38
CA ASP A 145 -13.11 13.20 14.28
C ASP A 145 -12.42 13.34 12.91
N TRP A 146 -12.76 12.51 11.93
CA TRP A 146 -12.07 12.41 10.66
C TRP A 146 -12.96 12.70 9.46
N ARG A 147 -12.35 13.26 8.43
CA ARG A 147 -12.89 13.37 7.07
C ARG A 147 -11.96 12.73 6.08
N LEU A 148 -12.47 11.82 5.26
CA LEU A 148 -11.71 11.19 4.17
C LEU A 148 -12.05 11.90 2.86
N ASP A 149 -11.04 12.52 2.24
CA ASP A 149 -11.12 12.93 0.84
C ASP A 149 -10.89 11.71 -0.04
N THR A 150 -11.94 11.28 -0.74
CA THR A 150 -11.89 10.09 -1.57
C THR A 150 -11.14 10.30 -2.88
N THR A 151 -11.04 11.54 -3.33
CA THR A 151 -10.34 11.93 -4.57
C THR A 151 -8.84 12.08 -4.30
N ALA A 152 -8.49 12.86 -3.29
CA ALA A 152 -7.10 13.09 -2.92
C ALA A 152 -6.51 11.98 -2.03
N ARG A 153 -7.34 11.03 -1.56
CA ARG A 153 -6.97 9.83 -0.78
C ARG A 153 -6.21 10.12 0.51
N HIS A 154 -6.61 11.17 1.20
CA HIS A 154 -6.04 11.51 2.50
C HIS A 154 -7.13 11.77 3.54
N LEU A 155 -6.75 11.67 4.81
CA LEU A 155 -7.59 12.05 5.95
C LEU A 155 -7.33 13.51 6.31
N LEU A 156 -8.39 14.15 6.79
CA LEU A 156 -8.32 15.45 7.46
C LEU A 156 -8.84 15.27 8.89
N ASP A 157 -8.11 15.75 9.88
CA ASP A 157 -8.60 15.81 11.25
C ASP A 157 -9.53 17.02 11.48
N THR A 158 -9.99 17.22 12.71
CA THR A 158 -10.89 18.33 13.07
C THR A 158 -10.26 19.70 12.88
N GLU A 159 -8.93 19.79 12.92
CA GLU A 159 -8.18 21.04 12.70
C GLU A 159 -7.85 21.28 11.22
N GLY A 160 -8.23 20.33 10.34
CA GLY A 160 -7.89 20.38 8.92
C GLY A 160 -6.47 19.88 8.61
N THR A 161 -5.79 19.29 9.59
CA THR A 161 -4.46 18.72 9.39
C THR A 161 -4.57 17.47 8.51
N MET A 162 -3.77 17.45 7.44
CA MET A 162 -3.75 16.33 6.51
C MET A 162 -2.96 15.16 7.05
N VAL A 163 -3.57 13.98 7.08
CA VAL A 163 -2.92 12.70 7.38
C VAL A 163 -2.99 11.81 6.16
N SER A 164 -1.83 11.55 5.55
CA SER A 164 -1.73 10.71 4.37
C SER A 164 -1.84 9.24 4.69
N LEU A 165 -2.46 8.51 3.78
CA LEU A 165 -2.60 7.06 3.81
C LEU A 165 -1.79 6.45 2.67
N SER A 166 -1.11 5.31 2.92
CA SER A 166 -0.61 4.49 1.83
C SER A 166 -1.78 3.90 1.02
N GLY A 167 -1.51 3.45 -0.20
CA GLY A 167 -2.55 2.84 -1.04
C GLY A 167 -3.26 1.67 -0.36
N ALA A 168 -2.53 0.86 0.43
CA ALA A 168 -3.11 -0.25 1.19
C ALA A 168 -3.97 0.22 2.37
N GLU A 169 -3.50 1.22 3.14
CA GLU A 169 -4.26 1.82 4.25
C GLU A 169 -5.55 2.47 3.74
N TYR A 170 -5.48 3.21 2.62
CA TYR A 170 -6.65 3.82 2.00
C TYR A 170 -7.69 2.77 1.60
N ARG A 171 -7.26 1.68 0.91
CA ARG A 171 -8.18 0.61 0.51
C ARG A 171 -8.85 -0.06 1.71
N LEU A 172 -8.07 -0.37 2.75
CA LEU A 172 -8.62 -0.98 3.97
C LEU A 172 -9.62 -0.05 4.63
N LEU A 173 -9.29 1.24 4.74
CA LEU A 173 -10.21 2.23 5.30
C LEU A 173 -11.50 2.30 4.47
N ARG A 174 -11.40 2.35 3.14
CA ARG A 174 -12.58 2.37 2.26
C ARG A 174 -13.45 1.13 2.47
N VAL A 175 -12.85 -0.06 2.53
CA VAL A 175 -13.60 -1.31 2.81
C VAL A 175 -14.33 -1.21 4.15
N PHE A 176 -13.71 -0.65 5.18
CA PHE A 176 -14.35 -0.43 6.48
C PHE A 176 -15.48 0.59 6.42
N LEU A 177 -15.29 1.73 5.76
CA LEU A 177 -16.31 2.77 5.63
C LEU A 177 -17.53 2.29 4.83
N ASP A 178 -17.31 1.53 3.76
CA ASP A 178 -18.37 0.95 2.92
C ASP A 178 -19.15 -0.17 3.62
N ASN A 179 -18.56 -0.79 4.64
CA ASN A 179 -19.14 -1.84 5.44
C ASN A 179 -19.24 -1.45 6.93
N ALA A 180 -19.45 -0.16 7.23
CA ALA A 180 -19.56 0.30 8.58
C ALA A 180 -20.62 -0.50 9.37
N GLN A 181 -20.38 -0.72 10.67
CA GLN A 181 -21.23 -1.49 11.59
C GLN A 181 -21.35 -3.00 11.24
N ARG A 182 -20.64 -3.51 10.23
CA ARG A 182 -20.64 -4.93 9.86
C ARG A 182 -19.32 -5.58 10.27
N VAL A 183 -19.42 -6.80 10.80
CA VAL A 183 -18.25 -7.63 11.09
C VAL A 183 -17.69 -8.17 9.77
N LEU A 184 -16.40 -7.94 9.53
CA LEU A 184 -15.68 -8.49 8.39
C LEU A 184 -14.62 -9.46 8.90
N THR A 185 -14.65 -10.69 8.39
CA THR A 185 -13.61 -11.67 8.68
C THR A 185 -12.28 -11.25 8.06
N ARG A 186 -11.15 -11.83 8.54
CA ARG A 186 -9.83 -11.59 7.95
C ARG A 186 -9.79 -11.91 6.48
N ASP A 187 -10.39 -13.04 6.09
CA ASP A 187 -10.45 -13.47 4.69
C ASP A 187 -11.30 -12.52 3.83
N GLN A 188 -12.40 -12.01 4.37
CA GLN A 188 -13.20 -11.00 3.69
C GLN A 188 -12.43 -9.70 3.49
N LEU A 189 -11.71 -9.23 4.52
CA LEU A 189 -10.87 -8.03 4.42
C LEU A 189 -9.73 -8.24 3.40
N LEU A 190 -9.06 -9.38 3.42
CA LEU A 190 -8.03 -9.73 2.43
C LEU A 190 -8.61 -9.74 1.01
N ASN A 191 -9.73 -10.42 0.81
CA ASN A 191 -10.38 -10.51 -0.51
C ASN A 191 -10.84 -9.15 -1.02
N LEU A 192 -11.41 -8.30 -0.16
CA LEU A 192 -11.89 -6.97 -0.53
C LEU A 192 -10.75 -5.96 -0.76
N THR A 193 -9.63 -6.09 -0.04
CA THR A 193 -8.48 -5.19 -0.16
C THR A 193 -7.47 -5.63 -1.22
N GLN A 194 -7.26 -6.95 -1.39
CA GLN A 194 -6.20 -7.51 -2.24
C GLN A 194 -6.72 -8.24 -3.49
N GLY A 195 -8.02 -8.62 -3.52
CA GLY A 195 -8.62 -9.43 -4.58
C GLY A 195 -8.41 -10.94 -4.39
N ARG A 196 -8.99 -11.76 -5.28
CA ARG A 196 -9.16 -13.23 -5.16
C ARG A 196 -7.88 -14.10 -5.08
N GLN A 197 -6.70 -13.57 -4.85
CA GLN A 197 -5.44 -14.32 -4.79
C GLN A 197 -4.70 -14.16 -3.44
N ALA A 198 -5.43 -13.95 -2.34
CA ALA A 198 -4.82 -13.96 -1.01
C ALA A 198 -4.60 -15.40 -0.55
N ASP A 199 -3.35 -15.76 -0.20
CA ASP A 199 -3.04 -17.03 0.47
C ASP A 199 -3.72 -17.08 1.85
N ALA A 200 -4.32 -18.23 2.20
CA ALA A 200 -5.13 -18.43 3.40
C ALA A 200 -4.36 -18.23 4.74
N PHE A 201 -3.05 -17.99 4.71
CA PHE A 201 -2.21 -17.75 5.89
C PHE A 201 -1.65 -16.32 5.96
N ASP A 202 -2.19 -15.38 5.20
CA ASP A 202 -1.66 -14.02 5.14
C ASP A 202 -2.10 -13.20 6.37
N ARG A 203 -1.21 -13.11 7.37
CA ARG A 203 -1.39 -12.22 8.54
C ARG A 203 -1.22 -10.74 8.23
N SER A 204 -1.02 -10.38 6.97
CA SER A 204 -0.81 -9.00 6.53
C SER A 204 -1.96 -8.07 6.91
N ILE A 205 -3.19 -8.61 6.99
CA ILE A 205 -4.36 -7.79 7.35
C ILE A 205 -4.32 -7.28 8.79
N ASP A 206 -3.84 -8.07 9.75
CA ASP A 206 -3.75 -7.66 11.15
C ASP A 206 -2.75 -6.51 11.31
N LEU A 207 -1.64 -6.56 10.57
CA LEU A 207 -0.64 -5.50 10.53
C LEU A 207 -1.18 -4.23 9.85
N LEU A 208 -1.89 -4.41 8.75
CA LEU A 208 -2.50 -3.30 8.04
C LEU A 208 -3.57 -2.60 8.89
N VAL A 209 -4.36 -3.37 9.65
CA VAL A 209 -5.30 -2.83 10.65
C VAL A 209 -4.55 -2.08 11.76
N SER A 210 -3.43 -2.61 12.25
CA SER A 210 -2.62 -1.94 13.27
C SER A 210 -2.12 -0.57 12.80
N ARG A 211 -1.62 -0.49 11.55
CA ARG A 211 -1.18 0.79 10.94
C ARG A 211 -2.33 1.76 10.75
N LEU A 212 -3.45 1.28 10.21
CA LEU A 212 -4.62 2.13 10.02
C LEU A 212 -5.11 2.71 11.35
N ARG A 213 -5.08 1.92 12.45
CA ARG A 213 -5.34 2.43 13.79
C ARG A 213 -4.39 3.56 14.17
N GLN A 214 -3.09 3.40 13.92
CA GLN A 214 -2.12 4.46 14.21
C GLN A 214 -2.42 5.75 13.43
N ARG A 215 -2.80 5.65 12.15
CA ARG A 215 -3.23 6.81 11.35
C ARG A 215 -4.46 7.49 11.93
N LEU A 216 -5.43 6.69 12.38
CA LEU A 216 -6.66 7.17 12.99
C LEU A 216 -6.51 7.58 14.47
N ARG A 217 -5.29 7.54 15.02
CA ARG A 217 -5.02 7.76 16.46
C ARG A 217 -5.92 6.87 17.34
N ASP A 218 -6.21 5.65 16.86
CA ASP A 218 -7.06 4.65 17.50
C ASP A 218 -6.20 3.61 18.21
N THR A 219 -6.70 3.03 19.31
CA THR A 219 -5.97 2.02 20.08
C THR A 219 -6.70 0.69 20.10
N ALA A 220 -5.94 -0.41 20.15
CA ALA A 220 -6.54 -1.74 20.24
C ALA A 220 -7.19 -2.02 21.61
N ARG A 221 -6.80 -1.28 22.67
CA ARG A 221 -7.33 -1.46 24.04
C ARG A 221 -8.68 -0.76 24.22
N GLU A 222 -8.81 0.44 23.68
CA GLU A 222 -10.02 1.28 23.72
C GLU A 222 -10.35 1.76 22.30
N PRO A 223 -10.80 0.85 21.43
CA PRO A 223 -10.99 1.18 20.02
C PRO A 223 -12.23 2.07 19.83
N ARG A 224 -12.01 3.25 19.23
CA ARG A 224 -13.07 4.17 18.84
C ARG A 224 -13.64 3.83 17.47
N TYR A 225 -12.76 3.42 16.53
CA TYR A 225 -13.10 3.19 15.13
C TYR A 225 -13.08 1.72 14.74
N ILE A 226 -11.97 1.02 14.96
CA ILE A 226 -11.82 -0.37 14.52
C ILE A 226 -11.78 -1.30 15.74
N LYS A 227 -12.86 -2.03 16.00
CA LYS A 227 -12.92 -3.03 17.06
C LYS A 227 -12.49 -4.40 16.56
N THR A 228 -11.72 -5.12 17.38
CA THR A 228 -11.36 -6.53 17.13
C THR A 228 -12.38 -7.43 17.83
N LEU A 229 -13.02 -8.31 17.08
CA LEU A 229 -13.85 -9.38 17.61
C LEU A 229 -13.04 -10.67 17.55
N ARG A 230 -12.73 -11.23 18.72
CA ARG A 230 -11.88 -12.45 18.80
C ARG A 230 -12.54 -13.57 17.99
N SER A 231 -11.71 -14.22 17.15
CA SER A 231 -12.09 -15.32 16.25
C SER A 231 -13.07 -14.95 15.13
N GLU A 232 -13.63 -13.74 15.08
CA GLU A 232 -14.60 -13.32 14.07
C GLU A 232 -14.00 -12.34 13.05
N GLY A 233 -13.15 -11.41 13.50
CA GLY A 233 -12.53 -10.41 12.61
C GLY A 233 -12.56 -9.00 13.18
N TYR A 234 -12.97 -8.05 12.36
CA TYR A 234 -12.97 -6.62 12.68
C TYR A 234 -14.29 -5.96 12.32
N VAL A 235 -14.66 -4.93 13.06
CA VAL A 235 -15.82 -4.08 12.76
C VAL A 235 -15.45 -2.61 12.89
N PHE A 236 -15.90 -1.81 11.94
CA PHE A 236 -15.81 -0.36 12.02
C PHE A 236 -17.02 0.20 12.77
N SER A 237 -16.78 0.86 13.91
CA SER A 237 -17.84 1.18 14.88
C SER A 237 -18.43 2.58 14.72
N ALA A 238 -17.76 3.50 14.01
CA ALA A 238 -18.26 4.85 13.81
C ALA A 238 -19.33 4.90 12.71
N GLU A 239 -20.26 5.83 12.81
CA GLU A 239 -21.15 6.18 11.72
C GLU A 239 -20.36 6.89 10.62
N VAL A 240 -20.75 6.63 9.38
CA VAL A 240 -20.14 7.22 8.18
C VAL A 240 -21.17 8.05 7.45
N THR A 241 -20.91 9.33 7.27
CA THR A 241 -21.79 10.26 6.57
C THR A 241 -21.08 10.86 5.36
N PRO A 242 -21.67 10.82 4.16
CA PRO A 242 -21.15 11.58 3.03
C PRO A 242 -21.39 13.08 3.30
N ILE A 243 -20.35 13.90 3.00
CA ILE A 243 -20.43 15.34 3.04
C ILE A 243 -20.01 15.93 1.70
N GLU A 244 -20.69 16.96 1.25
CA GLU A 244 -20.27 17.68 0.04
C GLU A 244 -18.97 18.45 0.33
N SER A 245 -18.02 18.38 -0.62
CA SER A 245 -16.80 19.21 -0.53
C SER A 245 -17.19 20.68 -0.54
N PRO A 246 -16.66 21.52 0.36
CA PRO A 246 -16.79 22.94 0.20
C PRO A 246 -16.17 23.37 -1.13
N ARG A 247 -16.93 24.11 -1.93
CA ARG A 247 -16.51 24.70 -3.22
C ARG A 247 -15.42 25.74 -3.04
#